data_0233896ba2d57318d34f0f7c7a225413
#
_entry.id   0233896ba2d57318d34f0f7c7a225413
#
_cell.length_a   1.000
_cell.length_b   1.000
_cell.length_c   1.000
_cell.angle_alpha   90.00
_cell.angle_beta   90.00
_cell.angle_gamma   90.00
#
_symmetry.space_group_name_H-M   'P 1'
#
loop_
_entity.id
_entity.type
_entity.pdbx_description
1 polymer ?
#
loop_
_entity_poly.entity_id
_entity_poly.type
_entity_poly.pdbx_seq_one_letter_code
_entity_poly.pdbx_strand_id
1 'polypeptide(L)'
;MVRGLLNFGGVVATGAGLHTLLAGGKSFPPWRPASPMVESELRFYSAFYVAYGQLLLRTARREDLGPETLRPLAAALFLGGLGRAAAWRTVGKPHPFQRALLAVELALPPLVMVDPRRKRVEDGQSWHGLRFPRPPIRRPTS
;
A
#
# COMPACT_ATOMS: atom_id res chain seq x y z
N MET A 1 2.48 12.94 5.96
CA MET A 1 3.38 11.78 5.78
C MET A 1 2.76 10.73 4.86
N VAL A 2 1.60 10.14 5.17
CA VAL A 2 0.98 9.05 4.37
C VAL A 2 0.76 9.42 2.91
N ARG A 3 0.23 10.61 2.60
CA ARG A 3 0.05 11.09 1.20
C ARG A 3 1.37 11.17 0.42
N GLY A 4 2.46 11.59 1.06
CA GLY A 4 3.79 11.60 0.44
C GLY A 4 4.27 10.19 0.08
N LEU A 5 4.07 9.23 0.98
CA LEU A 5 4.39 7.83 0.73
C LEU A 5 3.56 7.23 -0.40
N LEU A 6 2.25 7.52 -0.45
CA LEU A 6 1.36 7.06 -1.53
C LEU A 6 1.78 7.65 -2.88
N ASN A 7 2.10 8.95 -2.94
CA ASN A 7 2.57 9.59 -4.17
C ASN A 7 3.90 9.01 -4.62
N PHE A 8 4.88 8.91 -3.73
CA PHE A 8 6.19 8.35 -4.05
C PHE A 8 6.07 6.89 -4.51
N GLY A 9 5.38 6.05 -3.74
CA GLY A 9 5.14 4.65 -4.10
C GLY A 9 4.37 4.50 -5.41
N GLY A 10 3.39 5.37 -5.66
CA GLY A 10 2.62 5.39 -6.90
C GLY A 10 3.47 5.72 -8.13
N VAL A 11 4.35 6.73 -8.04
CA VAL A 11 5.28 7.09 -9.12
C VAL A 11 6.28 5.95 -9.36
N VAL A 12 6.88 5.39 -8.30
CA VAL A 12 7.85 4.29 -8.41
C VAL A 12 7.19 3.05 -9.01
N ALA A 13 6.02 2.63 -8.51
CA ALA A 13 5.33 1.44 -9.02
C ALA A 13 4.90 1.62 -10.48
N THR A 14 4.37 2.79 -10.85
CA THR A 14 3.99 3.10 -12.24
C THR A 14 5.22 3.06 -13.15
N GLY A 15 6.29 3.75 -12.78
CA GLY A 15 7.53 3.82 -13.56
C GLY A 15 8.20 2.45 -13.72
N ALA A 16 8.35 1.70 -12.65
CA ALA A 16 8.89 0.34 -12.66
C ALA A 16 8.02 -0.60 -13.51
N GLY A 17 6.70 -0.52 -13.34
CA GLY A 17 5.76 -1.31 -14.13
C GLY A 17 5.87 -1.01 -15.63
N LEU A 18 5.87 0.27 -16.03
CA LEU A 18 6.03 0.67 -17.43
C LEU A 18 7.38 0.22 -17.99
N HIS A 19 8.47 0.42 -17.24
CA HIS A 19 9.80 0.00 -17.67
C HIS A 19 9.84 -1.52 -17.91
N THR A 20 9.30 -2.33 -16.99
CA THR A 20 9.29 -3.80 -17.14
C THR A 20 8.32 -4.26 -18.24
N LEU A 21 7.19 -3.57 -18.40
CA LEU A 21 6.24 -3.85 -19.48
C LEU A 21 6.90 -3.72 -20.86
N LEU A 22 7.74 -2.70 -21.05
CA LEU A 22 8.42 -2.42 -22.31
C LEU A 22 9.68 -3.27 -22.49
N ALA A 23 10.52 -3.37 -21.47
CA ALA A 23 11.83 -4.01 -21.55
C ALA A 23 11.86 -5.50 -21.17
N GLY A 24 10.80 -6.01 -20.49
CA GLY A 24 10.73 -7.42 -20.06
C GLY A 24 11.88 -7.79 -19.13
N GLY A 25 12.48 -8.95 -19.34
CA GLY A 25 13.60 -9.45 -18.55
C GLY A 25 14.85 -8.57 -18.55
N LYS A 26 14.99 -7.70 -19.56
CA LYS A 26 16.08 -6.71 -19.63
C LYS A 26 15.95 -5.61 -18.56
N SER A 27 14.83 -5.51 -17.84
CA SER A 27 14.64 -4.57 -16.74
C SER A 27 15.41 -4.94 -15.49
N PHE A 28 15.92 -6.17 -15.40
CA PHE A 28 16.58 -6.70 -14.19
C PHE A 28 17.96 -7.28 -14.51
N PRO A 29 18.90 -7.24 -13.55
CA PRO A 29 20.17 -7.97 -13.70
C PRO A 29 19.91 -9.47 -13.96
N PRO A 30 20.62 -10.10 -14.86
CA PRO A 30 21.79 -9.64 -15.63
C PRO A 30 21.47 -8.88 -16.95
N TRP A 31 20.35 -8.17 -17.08
CA TRP A 31 19.95 -7.33 -18.22
C TRP A 31 19.82 -8.10 -19.55
N ARG A 32 19.43 -9.35 -19.45
CA ARG A 32 19.21 -10.26 -20.61
C ARG A 32 17.73 -10.59 -20.75
N PRO A 33 17.28 -10.91 -21.97
CA PRO A 33 15.95 -11.47 -22.17
C PRO A 33 15.78 -12.75 -21.33
N ALA A 34 14.62 -12.90 -20.73
CA ALA A 34 14.23 -14.12 -20.05
C ALA A 34 13.75 -15.17 -21.08
N SER A 35 13.39 -16.38 -20.63
CA SER A 35 12.71 -17.33 -21.49
C SER A 35 11.35 -16.77 -21.96
N PRO A 36 10.81 -17.19 -23.11
CA PRO A 36 9.55 -16.66 -23.64
C PRO A 36 8.39 -16.71 -22.64
N MET A 37 8.32 -17.75 -21.83
CA MET A 37 7.31 -17.90 -20.77
C MET A 37 7.49 -16.84 -19.70
N VAL A 38 8.70 -16.65 -19.19
CA VAL A 38 9.01 -15.67 -18.17
C VAL A 38 8.85 -14.24 -18.70
N GLU A 39 9.21 -13.97 -19.95
CA GLU A 39 8.96 -12.68 -20.61
C GLU A 39 7.46 -12.34 -20.64
N SER A 40 6.62 -13.30 -20.98
CA SER A 40 5.17 -13.15 -21.01
C SER A 40 4.62 -12.81 -19.62
N GLU A 41 5.03 -13.56 -18.59
CA GLU A 41 4.62 -13.34 -17.21
C GLU A 41 5.10 -12.00 -16.67
N LEU A 42 6.36 -11.61 -16.92
CA LEU A 42 6.89 -10.34 -16.51
C LEU A 42 6.08 -9.16 -17.06
N ARG A 43 5.74 -9.20 -18.35
CA ARG A 43 4.92 -8.16 -18.99
C ARG A 43 3.50 -8.15 -18.45
N PHE A 44 2.90 -9.32 -18.26
CA PHE A 44 1.57 -9.44 -17.67
C PHE A 44 1.50 -8.85 -16.27
N TYR A 45 2.38 -9.27 -15.37
CA TYR A 45 2.42 -8.73 -13.99
C TYR A 45 2.82 -7.26 -13.94
N SER A 46 3.60 -6.78 -14.89
CA SER A 46 3.96 -5.36 -14.98
C SER A 46 2.75 -4.45 -15.19
N ALA A 47 1.71 -4.92 -15.90
CA ALA A 47 0.46 -4.19 -16.05
C ALA A 47 -0.24 -3.97 -14.69
N PHE A 48 -0.21 -4.98 -13.79
CA PHE A 48 -0.73 -4.84 -12.42
C PHE A 48 0.09 -3.84 -11.60
N TYR A 49 1.41 -3.80 -11.80
CA TYR A 49 2.26 -2.78 -11.15
C TYR A 49 1.88 -1.37 -11.57
N VAL A 50 1.62 -1.15 -12.86
CA VAL A 50 1.11 0.13 -13.37
C VAL A 50 -0.23 0.47 -12.76
N ALA A 51 -1.18 -0.47 -12.77
CA ALA A 51 -2.51 -0.27 -12.20
C ALA A 51 -2.45 0.03 -10.69
N TYR A 52 -1.63 -0.70 -9.94
CA TYR A 52 -1.40 -0.47 -8.53
C TYR A 52 -0.79 0.91 -8.26
N GLY A 53 0.20 1.32 -9.03
CA GLY A 53 0.80 2.65 -8.95
C GLY A 53 -0.21 3.77 -9.20
N GLN A 54 -1.07 3.62 -10.21
CA GLN A 54 -2.15 4.56 -10.49
C GLN A 54 -3.18 4.60 -9.36
N LEU A 55 -3.47 3.46 -8.74
CA LEU A 55 -4.37 3.38 -7.59
C LEU A 55 -3.80 4.13 -6.38
N LEU A 56 -2.49 3.98 -6.10
CA LEU A 56 -1.80 4.74 -5.05
C LEU A 56 -1.88 6.25 -5.30
N LEU A 57 -1.61 6.71 -6.54
CA LEU A 57 -1.68 8.12 -6.91
C LEU A 57 -3.08 8.69 -6.78
N ARG A 58 -4.11 7.94 -7.19
CA ARG A 58 -5.52 8.34 -7.03
C ARG A 58 -5.89 8.40 -5.55
N THR A 59 -5.46 7.41 -4.77
CA THR A 59 -5.71 7.38 -3.32
C THR A 59 -5.06 8.56 -2.60
N ALA A 60 -3.84 8.95 -2.99
CA ALA A 60 -3.15 10.10 -2.40
C ALA A 60 -3.91 11.42 -2.56
N ARG A 61 -4.77 11.53 -3.58
CA ARG A 61 -5.60 12.72 -3.87
C ARG A 61 -6.94 12.73 -3.12
N ARG A 62 -7.35 11.62 -2.52
CA ARG A 62 -8.60 11.56 -1.76
C ARG A 62 -8.51 12.41 -0.50
N GLU A 63 -9.61 13.04 -0.11
CA GLU A 63 -9.69 13.80 1.13
C GLU A 63 -9.64 12.88 2.34
N ASP A 64 -10.36 11.77 2.27
CA ASP A 64 -10.36 10.73 3.29
C ASP A 64 -9.43 9.55 2.93
N LEU A 65 -8.51 9.26 3.87
CA LEU A 65 -7.61 8.12 3.82
C LEU A 65 -7.97 7.12 4.93
N GLY A 66 -9.22 6.72 4.99
CA GLY A 66 -9.74 5.75 5.95
C GLY A 66 -8.99 4.41 5.92
N PRO A 67 -9.09 3.62 7.02
CA PRO A 67 -8.48 2.29 7.11
C PRO A 67 -8.94 1.34 5.99
N GLU A 68 -10.21 1.45 5.60
CA GLU A 68 -10.82 0.66 4.52
C GLU A 68 -10.15 0.90 3.16
N THR A 69 -9.60 2.11 2.93
CA THR A 69 -8.88 2.44 1.70
C THR A 69 -7.42 1.98 1.77
N LEU A 70 -6.76 2.14 2.93
CA LEU A 70 -5.33 1.88 3.06
C LEU A 70 -5.00 0.41 3.35
N ARG A 71 -5.86 -0.31 4.07
CA ARG A 71 -5.64 -1.73 4.40
C ARG A 71 -5.43 -2.63 3.19
N PRO A 72 -6.29 -2.61 2.16
CA PRO A 72 -6.08 -3.46 0.99
C PRO A 72 -4.81 -3.10 0.22
N LEU A 73 -4.45 -1.82 0.13
CA LEU A 73 -3.22 -1.38 -0.52
C LEU A 73 -1.98 -1.85 0.25
N ALA A 74 -1.99 -1.71 1.56
CA ALA A 74 -0.91 -2.16 2.43
C ALA A 74 -0.81 -3.70 2.41
N ALA A 75 -1.93 -4.41 2.43
CA ALA A 75 -1.96 -5.87 2.36
C ALA A 75 -1.39 -6.38 1.03
N ALA A 76 -1.73 -5.77 -0.10
CA ALA A 76 -1.17 -6.14 -1.39
C ALA A 76 0.35 -5.98 -1.44
N LEU A 77 0.87 -4.85 -0.90
CA LEU A 77 2.31 -4.61 -0.82
C LEU A 77 3.00 -5.63 0.09
N PHE A 78 2.42 -5.92 1.26
CA PHE A 78 2.96 -6.88 2.21
C PHE A 78 2.99 -8.30 1.65
N LEU A 79 1.94 -8.73 0.96
CA LEU A 79 1.89 -10.04 0.29
C LEU A 79 2.95 -10.16 -0.80
N GLY A 80 3.20 -9.09 -1.56
CA GLY A 80 4.32 -9.02 -2.51
C GLY A 80 5.66 -9.26 -1.83
N GLY A 81 5.91 -8.60 -0.70
CA GLY A 81 7.09 -8.80 0.13
C GLY A 81 7.24 -10.24 0.64
N LEU A 82 6.15 -10.86 1.10
CA LEU A 82 6.17 -12.28 1.52
C LEU A 82 6.54 -13.21 0.35
N GLY A 83 6.00 -12.96 -0.86
CA GLY A 83 6.36 -13.72 -2.05
C GLY A 83 7.85 -13.61 -2.39
N ARG A 84 8.44 -12.40 -2.29
CA ARG A 84 9.90 -12.20 -2.47
C ARG A 84 10.71 -12.90 -1.39
N ALA A 85 10.26 -12.87 -0.14
CA ALA A 85 10.93 -13.57 0.96
C ALA A 85 10.92 -15.09 0.76
N ALA A 86 9.80 -15.63 0.29
CA ALA A 86 9.69 -17.04 -0.07
C ALA A 86 10.66 -17.41 -1.20
N ALA A 87 10.70 -16.61 -2.28
CA ALA A 87 11.64 -16.82 -3.38
C ALA A 87 13.10 -16.79 -2.91
N TRP A 88 13.45 -15.89 -1.99
CA TRP A 88 14.81 -15.86 -1.41
C TRP A 88 15.17 -17.15 -0.70
N ARG A 89 14.22 -17.77 0.02
CA ARG A 89 14.44 -19.03 0.73
C ARG A 89 14.60 -20.23 -0.21
N THR A 90 13.86 -20.22 -1.32
CA THR A 90 13.79 -21.38 -2.25
C THR A 90 14.82 -21.33 -3.39
N VAL A 91 15.11 -20.15 -3.90
CA VAL A 91 15.96 -19.96 -5.09
C VAL A 91 17.33 -19.40 -4.74
N GLY A 92 17.48 -18.77 -3.57
CA GLY A 92 18.73 -18.21 -3.11
C GLY A 92 18.74 -16.69 -3.02
N LYS A 93 19.90 -16.13 -2.65
CA LYS A 93 20.07 -14.71 -2.32
C LYS A 93 19.86 -13.80 -3.53
N PRO A 94 18.85 -12.90 -3.48
CA PRO A 94 18.56 -12.00 -4.60
C PRO A 94 19.55 -10.84 -4.67
N HIS A 95 19.56 -10.16 -5.81
CA HIS A 95 20.33 -8.93 -6.02
C HIS A 95 20.07 -7.87 -4.92
N PRO A 96 21.06 -7.04 -4.51
CA PRO A 96 20.87 -6.02 -3.47
C PRO A 96 19.66 -5.11 -3.66
N PHE A 97 19.36 -4.72 -4.89
CA PHE A 97 18.18 -3.94 -5.24
C PHE A 97 16.87 -4.65 -4.83
N GLN A 98 16.74 -5.94 -5.10
CA GLN A 98 15.57 -6.73 -4.72
C GLN A 98 15.42 -6.87 -3.20
N ARG A 99 16.54 -6.90 -2.47
CA ARG A 99 16.52 -6.92 -1.00
C ARG A 99 16.04 -5.60 -0.41
N ALA A 100 16.43 -4.47 -1.03
CA ALA A 100 15.94 -3.17 -0.63
C ALA A 100 14.41 -3.05 -0.84
N LEU A 101 13.91 -3.52 -1.98
CA LEU A 101 12.47 -3.57 -2.24
C LEU A 101 11.74 -4.45 -1.21
N LEU A 102 12.26 -5.62 -0.91
CA LEU A 102 11.71 -6.52 0.10
C LEU A 102 11.60 -5.83 1.47
N ALA A 103 12.64 -5.12 1.89
CA ALA A 103 12.63 -4.39 3.16
C ALA A 103 11.53 -3.32 3.19
N VAL A 104 11.34 -2.57 2.09
CA VAL A 104 10.28 -1.57 1.96
C VAL A 104 8.90 -2.22 1.98
N GLU A 105 8.71 -3.29 1.22
CA GLU A 105 7.44 -4.01 1.11
C GLU A 105 6.97 -4.63 2.44
N LEU A 106 7.89 -5.06 3.29
CA LEU A 106 7.56 -5.63 4.60
C LEU A 106 7.47 -4.57 5.70
N ALA A 107 8.28 -3.50 5.65
CA ALA A 107 8.34 -2.50 6.71
C ALA A 107 7.25 -1.42 6.56
N LEU A 108 6.97 -0.97 5.32
CA LEU A 108 6.07 0.15 5.08
C LEU A 108 4.61 -0.11 5.48
N PRO A 109 4.00 -1.28 5.19
CA PRO A 109 2.63 -1.56 5.55
C PRO A 109 2.33 -1.44 7.05
N PRO A 110 3.09 -2.07 7.97
CA PRO A 110 2.85 -1.90 9.39
C PRO A 110 3.04 -0.45 9.86
N LEU A 111 4.03 0.30 9.33
CA LEU A 111 4.22 1.71 9.68
C LEU A 111 3.02 2.58 9.29
N VAL A 112 2.40 2.32 8.15
CA VAL A 112 1.18 3.03 7.71
C VAL A 112 -0.03 2.65 8.56
N MET A 113 -0.10 1.40 9.05
CA MET A 113 -1.21 0.89 9.86
C MET A 113 -1.16 1.37 11.32
N VAL A 114 0.02 1.62 11.87
CA VAL A 114 0.26 1.97 13.28
C VAL A 114 0.24 3.49 13.52
N ASP A 115 -0.14 4.35 12.56
CA ASP A 115 -0.13 5.81 12.77
C ASP A 115 -0.99 6.18 14.01
N PRO A 116 -0.36 6.58 15.13
CA PRO A 116 -1.05 6.82 16.41
C PRO A 116 -2.02 8.01 16.36
N ARG A 117 -1.92 8.88 15.36
CA ARG A 117 -2.82 10.02 15.17
C ARG A 117 -4.22 9.57 14.75
N ARG A 118 -4.38 8.39 14.18
CA ARG A 118 -5.67 7.82 13.77
C ARG A 118 -6.49 7.32 14.95
N LYS A 119 -5.88 6.69 15.96
CA LYS A 119 -6.59 6.23 17.17
C LYS A 119 -7.29 7.37 17.91
N ARG A 120 -6.68 8.56 17.93
CA ARG A 120 -7.23 9.71 18.65
C ARG A 120 -8.50 10.30 17.99
N VAL A 121 -8.70 10.10 16.69
CA VAL A 121 -9.92 10.56 15.97
C VAL A 121 -11.06 9.56 16.21
N GLU A 122 -10.79 8.26 16.19
CA GLU A 122 -11.79 7.22 16.47
C GLU A 122 -12.28 7.29 17.92
N ASP A 123 -11.39 7.49 18.89
CA ASP A 123 -11.73 7.65 20.31
C ASP A 123 -12.51 8.95 20.56
N GLY A 124 -12.21 10.04 19.85
CA GLY A 124 -12.93 11.32 19.97
C GLY A 124 -14.35 11.28 19.42
N GLN A 125 -14.62 10.48 18.41
CA GLN A 125 -15.96 10.34 17.82
C GLN A 125 -16.90 9.44 18.62
N SER A 126 -16.37 8.50 19.38
CA SER A 126 -17.18 7.58 20.21
C SER A 126 -17.91 8.28 21.35
N TRP A 127 -17.43 9.43 21.82
CA TRP A 127 -18.03 10.18 22.94
C TRP A 127 -19.17 11.12 22.51
N HIS A 128 -19.25 11.52 21.25
CA HIS A 128 -20.32 12.42 20.77
C HIS A 128 -21.64 11.70 20.49
N GLY A 129 -21.69 10.37 20.54
CA GLY A 129 -22.91 9.55 20.34
C GLY A 129 -23.78 9.37 21.60
N LEU A 130 -23.25 9.66 22.79
CA LEU A 130 -24.03 9.54 24.03
C LEU A 130 -24.85 10.82 24.25
N ARG A 131 -26.00 10.91 23.61
CA ARG A 131 -27.03 11.89 23.98
C ARG A 131 -27.60 11.47 25.33
N PHE A 132 -27.17 12.12 26.40
CA PHE A 132 -27.86 12.02 27.69
C PHE A 132 -29.26 12.61 27.52
N PRO A 133 -30.33 11.86 27.88
CA PRO A 133 -31.69 12.42 27.89
C PRO A 133 -31.71 13.62 28.85
N ARG A 134 -32.14 14.77 28.34
CA ARG A 134 -32.33 15.97 29.19
C ARG A 134 -33.42 15.64 30.21
N PRO A 135 -33.22 15.91 31.51
CA PRO A 135 -34.25 15.73 32.52
C PRO A 135 -35.45 16.66 32.20
N PRO A 136 -36.67 16.19 32.46
CA PRO A 136 -37.90 16.97 32.19
C PRO A 136 -37.87 18.25 33.09
N ILE A 137 -38.02 19.40 32.44
CA ILE A 137 -38.19 20.68 33.13
C ILE A 137 -39.54 20.66 33.86
N ARG A 138 -39.52 20.55 35.20
CA ARG A 138 -40.73 20.76 36.03
C ARG A 138 -41.14 22.22 35.89
N ARG A 139 -42.32 22.48 35.31
CA ARG A 139 -42.94 23.80 35.39
C ARG A 139 -43.47 24.02 36.82
N PRO A 140 -43.26 25.17 37.44
CA PRO A 140 -43.87 25.51 38.71
C PRO A 140 -45.37 25.68 38.49
N THR A 141 -46.17 25.00 39.30
CA THR A 141 -47.62 25.19 39.40
C THR A 141 -47.87 26.45 40.19
N SER A 142 -48.47 27.46 39.59
CA SER A 142 -49.05 28.64 40.23
C SER A 142 -50.37 28.32 40.86
#